data_bbacd5440ba95f4cca148ec1e6c81c40
#
_entry.id   bbacd5440ba95f4cca148ec1e6c81c40
#
_cell.length_a   1.000
_cell.length_b   1.000
_cell.length_c   1.000
_cell.angle_alpha   90.00
_cell.angle_beta   90.00
_cell.angle_gamma   90.00
#
_symmetry.space_group_name_H-M   'P 1'
#
loop_
_entity.id
_entity.type
_entity.pdbx_description
1 polymer ?
#
loop_
_entity_poly.entity_id
_entity_poly.type
_entity_poly.pdbx_seq_one_letter_code
_entity_poly.pdbx_strand_id
1 'polypeptide(L)'
;MKRDVERLCSRCITCRQAKSRVQPHGLYTPLPIPSEPWIDISMDFILGLPRSKRGRDSVFVVVDRFSKIAHFIPCHKTDDASHVADLFFKKIVRLHGMPRTIVSDRDAKFLSYFWKTLWAKLGTKLLFSTTCHPQTDGQTEVVNRTLSTLLRAIIKKNIKTWEKCLPHDEFAYNRSVHSTTKFSPFEIVYGFNPLTPLDLSPLLMFEHVNLDGKRKAELVKHIHVKAKLNIERRTEQYEKQANKGRRQMVFEPGEWVWVHMRKERFPTQKKSKLLPRGDGPFQVLQRINDNAYKLDLPGQYNVSATFNVSDLSPFGVSDDLDLRTNPFQEEGNDEDLSSTRA
;
A
#
# COMPACT_ATOMS: atom_id res chain seq x y z
N MET A 1 5.87 34.68 24.81
CA MET A 1 4.96 35.13 23.73
C MET A 1 4.81 34.10 22.60
N LYS A 2 5.82 33.77 21.77
CA LYS A 2 5.65 32.76 20.67
C LYS A 2 5.24 31.36 21.18
N ARG A 3 5.89 30.86 22.23
CA ARG A 3 5.54 29.57 22.88
C ARG A 3 4.15 29.58 23.50
N ASP A 4 3.72 30.69 24.07
CA ASP A 4 2.41 30.80 24.72
C ASP A 4 1.29 30.81 23.69
N VAL A 5 1.46 31.56 22.59
CA VAL A 5 0.54 31.54 21.45
C VAL A 5 0.48 30.14 20.83
N GLU A 6 1.61 29.46 20.66
CA GLU A 6 1.65 28.09 20.15
C GLU A 6 0.91 27.10 21.07
N ARG A 7 1.06 27.28 22.39
CA ARG A 7 0.35 26.48 23.40
C ARG A 7 -1.16 26.72 23.36
N LEU A 8 -1.61 27.98 23.25
CA LEU A 8 -3.03 28.32 23.12
C LEU A 8 -3.62 27.78 21.81
N CYS A 9 -2.96 28.03 20.67
CA CYS A 9 -3.41 27.53 19.37
C CYS A 9 -3.46 25.98 19.30
N SER A 10 -2.55 25.29 20.00
CA SER A 10 -2.54 23.83 20.03
C SER A 10 -3.71 23.21 20.78
N ARG A 11 -4.38 23.97 21.65
CA ARG A 11 -5.54 23.57 22.43
C ARG A 11 -6.87 24.06 21.84
N CYS A 12 -6.84 25.10 21.01
CA CYS A 12 -8.02 25.70 20.41
C CYS A 12 -8.62 24.80 19.34
N ILE A 13 -9.90 24.43 19.47
CA ILE A 13 -10.64 23.56 18.53
C ILE A 13 -10.65 24.21 17.13
N THR A 14 -11.02 25.48 17.03
CA THR A 14 -11.09 26.22 15.76
C THR A 14 -9.74 26.26 15.05
N CYS A 15 -8.65 26.52 15.79
CA CYS A 15 -7.30 26.50 15.20
C CYS A 15 -6.91 25.11 14.71
N ARG A 16 -7.28 24.07 15.44
CA ARG A 16 -7.00 22.68 15.04
C ARG A 16 -7.82 22.24 13.83
N GLN A 17 -9.09 22.63 13.77
CA GLN A 17 -9.92 22.38 12.58
C GLN A 17 -9.33 23.05 11.33
N ALA A 18 -8.92 24.30 11.45
CA ALA A 18 -8.39 25.07 10.33
C ALA A 18 -6.99 24.63 9.88
N LYS A 19 -6.10 24.28 10.83
CA LYS A 19 -4.66 24.04 10.58
C LYS A 19 -4.22 22.59 10.75
N SER A 20 -5.16 21.64 10.81
CA SER A 20 -4.80 20.23 10.92
C SER A 20 -3.92 19.78 9.75
N ARG A 21 -2.89 19.03 10.04
CA ARG A 21 -1.93 18.46 9.07
C ARG A 21 -1.53 17.06 9.46
N VAL A 22 -1.06 16.30 8.49
CA VAL A 22 -0.42 14.99 8.71
C VAL A 22 0.77 15.19 9.65
N GLN A 23 0.84 14.37 10.69
CA GLN A 23 1.91 14.42 11.68
C GLN A 23 3.07 13.51 11.26
N PRO A 24 4.31 13.82 11.66
CA PRO A 24 5.46 12.95 11.46
C PRO A 24 5.47 11.79 12.49
N HIS A 25 4.30 11.24 12.78
CA HIS A 25 4.11 10.16 13.74
C HIS A 25 4.13 8.80 13.04
N GLY A 26 4.54 7.79 13.78
CA GLY A 26 4.58 6.40 13.36
C GLY A 26 5.86 6.04 12.63
N LEU A 27 6.56 5.07 13.18
CA LEU A 27 7.74 4.50 12.55
C LEU A 27 7.32 3.51 11.47
N TYR A 28 8.03 3.54 10.36
CA TYR A 28 7.94 2.52 9.34
C TYR A 28 8.52 1.22 9.89
N THR A 29 7.73 0.18 9.91
CA THR A 29 8.15 -1.17 10.27
C THR A 29 8.06 -2.04 9.03
N PRO A 30 9.17 -2.52 8.49
CA PRO A 30 9.16 -3.37 7.31
C PRO A 30 8.49 -4.71 7.62
N LEU A 31 7.85 -5.30 6.60
CA LEU A 31 7.38 -6.67 6.70
C LEU A 31 8.56 -7.64 6.79
N PRO A 32 8.40 -8.79 7.46
CA PRO A 32 9.44 -9.82 7.52
C PRO A 32 9.96 -10.17 6.13
N ILE A 33 11.27 -10.35 6.02
CA ILE A 33 11.93 -10.72 4.77
C ILE A 33 11.69 -12.21 4.53
N PRO A 34 11.15 -12.60 3.37
CA PRO A 34 10.96 -14.00 3.02
C PRO A 34 12.28 -14.76 3.00
N SER A 35 12.25 -16.05 3.30
CA SER A 35 13.42 -16.93 3.29
C SER A 35 13.63 -17.62 1.94
N GLU A 36 12.57 -17.85 1.20
CA GLU A 36 12.54 -18.67 -0.02
C GLU A 36 11.52 -18.13 -1.01
N PRO A 37 11.66 -18.45 -2.32
CA PRO A 37 10.68 -18.08 -3.33
C PRO A 37 9.30 -18.69 -3.07
N TRP A 38 8.24 -17.95 -3.41
CA TRP A 38 6.83 -18.33 -3.42
C TRP A 38 6.19 -18.65 -2.06
N ILE A 39 6.90 -18.43 -0.95
CA ILE A 39 6.33 -18.56 0.40
C ILE A 39 5.49 -17.32 0.76
N ASP A 40 6.00 -16.15 0.45
CA ASP A 40 5.35 -14.87 0.74
C ASP A 40 5.18 -14.08 -0.54
N ILE A 41 3.94 -13.81 -0.91
CA ILE A 41 3.62 -13.09 -2.15
C ILE A 41 2.90 -11.79 -1.88
N SER A 42 2.92 -10.88 -2.84
CA SER A 42 2.08 -9.68 -2.87
C SER A 42 1.22 -9.65 -4.13
N MET A 43 0.02 -9.09 -4.00
CA MET A 43 -0.97 -9.01 -5.08
C MET A 43 -1.57 -7.62 -5.16
N ASP A 44 -1.88 -7.19 -6.38
CA ASP A 44 -2.51 -5.91 -6.66
C ASP A 44 -3.23 -5.94 -8.02
N PHE A 45 -4.04 -4.92 -8.29
CA PHE A 45 -4.69 -4.73 -9.59
C PHE A 45 -4.22 -3.45 -10.26
N ILE A 46 -3.87 -3.56 -11.54
CA ILE A 46 -3.75 -2.39 -12.41
C ILE A 46 -5.10 -2.19 -13.09
N LEU A 47 -5.79 -1.12 -12.66
CA LEU A 47 -7.10 -0.75 -13.15
C LEU A 47 -7.00 0.38 -14.19
N GLY A 48 -8.08 0.58 -14.96
CA GLY A 48 -8.19 1.72 -15.87
C GLY A 48 -7.45 1.55 -17.20
N LEU A 49 -7.11 0.32 -17.57
CA LEU A 49 -6.58 0.03 -18.89
C LEU A 49 -7.69 0.12 -19.95
N PRO A 50 -7.36 0.53 -21.20
CA PRO A 50 -8.33 0.51 -22.29
C PRO A 50 -8.77 -0.91 -22.58
N ARG A 51 -10.06 -1.11 -22.88
CA ARG A 51 -10.60 -2.44 -23.21
C ARG A 51 -9.83 -3.10 -24.32
N SER A 52 -9.25 -4.27 -24.02
CA SER A 52 -8.50 -5.06 -25.02
C SER A 52 -9.42 -5.62 -26.11
N LYS A 53 -8.84 -6.21 -27.17
CA LYS A 53 -9.63 -6.91 -28.19
C LYS A 53 -10.44 -8.09 -27.64
N ARG A 54 -10.02 -8.68 -26.50
CA ARG A 54 -10.71 -9.77 -25.81
C ARG A 54 -11.64 -9.27 -24.69
N GLY A 55 -11.81 -7.95 -24.58
CA GLY A 55 -12.70 -7.33 -23.59
C GLY A 55 -12.08 -7.05 -22.23
N ARG A 56 -10.84 -7.45 -21.96
CA ARG A 56 -10.13 -7.22 -20.68
C ARG A 56 -9.80 -5.74 -20.52
N ASP A 57 -9.84 -5.24 -19.27
CA ASP A 57 -9.62 -3.83 -18.94
C ASP A 57 -8.76 -3.63 -17.67
N SER A 58 -8.22 -4.73 -17.14
CA SER A 58 -7.43 -4.74 -15.92
C SER A 58 -6.37 -5.85 -15.96
N VAL A 59 -5.33 -5.71 -15.14
CA VAL A 59 -4.30 -6.74 -14.93
C VAL A 59 -4.24 -7.07 -13.45
N PHE A 60 -4.37 -8.36 -13.13
CA PHE A 60 -4.09 -8.90 -11.81
C PHE A 60 -2.59 -9.22 -11.73
N VAL A 61 -1.88 -8.54 -10.84
CA VAL A 61 -0.43 -8.63 -10.66
C VAL A 61 -0.14 -9.45 -9.42
N VAL A 62 0.69 -10.48 -9.57
CA VAL A 62 1.16 -11.31 -8.45
C VAL A 62 2.68 -11.30 -8.46
N VAL A 63 3.29 -10.97 -7.32
CA VAL A 63 4.75 -10.83 -7.17
C VAL A 63 5.23 -11.67 -6.01
N ASP A 64 6.21 -12.51 -6.24
CA ASP A 64 6.95 -13.17 -5.17
C ASP A 64 7.81 -12.15 -4.41
N ARG A 65 7.66 -12.11 -3.09
CA ARG A 65 8.33 -11.12 -2.26
C ARG A 65 9.83 -11.39 -2.11
N PHE A 66 10.28 -12.62 -2.33
CA PHE A 66 11.70 -12.98 -2.25
C PHE A 66 12.41 -12.72 -3.58
N SER A 67 12.06 -13.46 -4.62
CA SER A 67 12.72 -13.41 -5.93
C SER A 67 12.39 -12.17 -6.75
N LYS A 68 11.25 -11.52 -6.46
CA LYS A 68 10.64 -10.43 -7.25
C LYS A 68 10.07 -10.89 -8.58
N ILE A 69 9.99 -12.20 -8.84
CA ILE A 69 9.32 -12.72 -10.03
C ILE A 69 7.85 -12.31 -10.01
N ALA A 70 7.37 -11.85 -11.15
CA ALA A 70 6.02 -11.33 -11.29
C ALA A 70 5.25 -12.06 -12.36
N HIS A 71 3.93 -12.20 -12.15
CA HIS A 71 2.97 -12.66 -13.12
C HIS A 71 1.94 -11.58 -13.43
N PHE A 72 1.67 -11.35 -14.70
CA PHE A 72 0.74 -10.35 -15.20
C PHE A 72 -0.47 -11.02 -15.85
N ILE A 73 -1.57 -11.12 -15.12
CA ILE A 73 -2.76 -11.89 -15.49
C ILE A 73 -3.86 -10.95 -15.97
N PRO A 74 -4.24 -10.95 -17.27
CA PRO A 74 -5.33 -10.10 -17.75
C PRO A 74 -6.68 -10.53 -17.16
N CYS A 75 -7.44 -9.57 -16.64
CA CYS A 75 -8.73 -9.77 -15.98
C CYS A 75 -9.71 -8.65 -16.33
N HIS A 76 -10.95 -8.74 -15.82
CA HIS A 76 -11.90 -7.64 -15.88
C HIS A 76 -11.96 -6.89 -14.54
N LYS A 77 -12.18 -5.60 -14.59
CA LYS A 77 -12.43 -4.80 -13.38
C LYS A 77 -13.63 -5.34 -12.59
N THR A 78 -14.62 -5.88 -13.29
CA THR A 78 -15.87 -6.41 -12.72
C THR A 78 -15.77 -7.87 -12.25
N ASP A 79 -14.64 -8.55 -12.45
CA ASP A 79 -14.46 -9.91 -11.95
C ASP A 79 -14.67 -9.96 -10.44
N ASP A 80 -15.39 -10.94 -9.97
CA ASP A 80 -15.64 -11.17 -8.56
C ASP A 80 -14.48 -11.92 -7.88
N ALA A 81 -14.53 -12.06 -6.56
CA ALA A 81 -13.49 -12.74 -5.79
C ALA A 81 -13.32 -14.22 -6.17
N SER A 82 -14.38 -14.88 -6.61
CA SER A 82 -14.39 -16.30 -7.04
C SER A 82 -13.60 -16.45 -8.34
N HIS A 83 -13.84 -15.58 -9.32
CA HIS A 83 -13.11 -15.59 -10.58
C HIS A 83 -11.62 -15.25 -10.39
N VAL A 84 -11.32 -14.27 -9.51
CA VAL A 84 -9.92 -13.93 -9.16
C VAL A 84 -9.22 -15.12 -8.51
N ALA A 85 -9.89 -15.85 -7.61
CA ALA A 85 -9.35 -17.06 -7.02
C ALA A 85 -9.05 -18.14 -8.07
N ASP A 86 -9.97 -18.36 -9.03
CA ASP A 86 -9.78 -19.32 -10.13
C ASP A 86 -8.58 -18.93 -11.01
N LEU A 87 -8.43 -17.64 -11.34
CA LEU A 87 -7.25 -17.15 -12.06
C LEU A 87 -5.97 -17.39 -11.27
N PHE A 88 -6.00 -17.14 -9.97
CA PHE A 88 -4.85 -17.35 -9.08
C PHE A 88 -4.46 -18.84 -9.03
N PHE A 89 -5.41 -19.74 -8.85
CA PHE A 89 -5.14 -21.18 -8.86
C PHE A 89 -4.56 -21.65 -10.19
N LYS A 90 -5.15 -21.24 -11.32
CA LYS A 90 -4.72 -21.61 -12.65
C LYS A 90 -3.33 -21.09 -13.03
N LYS A 91 -2.98 -19.89 -12.58
CA LYS A 91 -1.76 -19.22 -13.03
C LYS A 91 -0.62 -19.26 -12.02
N ILE A 92 -0.92 -19.32 -10.72
CA ILE A 92 0.08 -19.24 -9.65
C ILE A 92 0.19 -20.58 -8.92
N VAL A 93 -0.89 -21.02 -8.26
CA VAL A 93 -0.84 -22.24 -7.42
C VAL A 93 -0.40 -23.46 -8.21
N ARG A 94 -0.87 -23.61 -9.43
CA ARG A 94 -0.48 -24.71 -10.33
C ARG A 94 1.03 -24.75 -10.61
N LEU A 95 1.69 -23.61 -10.62
CA LEU A 95 3.13 -23.51 -10.96
C LEU A 95 4.03 -23.52 -9.74
N HIS A 96 3.57 -22.90 -8.65
CA HIS A 96 4.42 -22.55 -7.52
C HIS A 96 3.93 -23.10 -6.17
N GLY A 97 2.75 -23.70 -6.14
CA GLY A 97 2.14 -24.17 -4.89
C GLY A 97 1.43 -23.07 -4.12
N MET A 98 1.08 -23.40 -2.87
CA MET A 98 0.33 -22.51 -2.00
C MET A 98 1.26 -21.59 -1.22
N PRO A 99 1.05 -20.26 -1.24
CA PRO A 99 1.83 -19.36 -0.43
C PRO A 99 1.41 -19.42 1.04
N ARG A 100 2.36 -19.15 1.94
CA ARG A 100 2.09 -19.05 3.38
C ARG A 100 1.46 -17.72 3.74
N THR A 101 1.90 -16.63 3.10
CA THR A 101 1.32 -15.30 3.30
C THR A 101 1.02 -14.60 1.98
N ILE A 102 -0.06 -13.83 1.98
CA ILE A 102 -0.46 -12.97 0.88
C ILE A 102 -0.60 -11.54 1.42
N VAL A 103 0.16 -10.62 0.84
CA VAL A 103 0.04 -9.18 1.09
C VAL A 103 -0.78 -8.57 -0.03
N SER A 104 -1.81 -7.79 0.29
CA SER A 104 -2.62 -7.07 -0.70
C SER A 104 -3.10 -5.73 -0.15
N ASP A 105 -3.61 -4.89 -1.03
CA ASP A 105 -4.38 -3.73 -0.65
C ASP A 105 -5.75 -4.14 -0.08
N ARG A 106 -6.59 -3.16 0.22
CA ARG A 106 -7.95 -3.36 0.72
C ARG A 106 -8.99 -3.30 -0.40
N ASP A 107 -8.69 -3.82 -1.58
CA ASP A 107 -9.71 -3.97 -2.62
C ASP A 107 -10.88 -4.82 -2.10
N ALA A 108 -12.10 -4.48 -2.51
CA ALA A 108 -13.32 -5.14 -2.07
C ALA A 108 -13.32 -6.65 -2.34
N LYS A 109 -12.66 -7.10 -3.40
CA LYS A 109 -12.51 -8.52 -3.75
C LYS A 109 -11.71 -9.27 -2.71
N PHE A 110 -10.57 -8.70 -2.26
CA PHE A 110 -9.71 -9.29 -1.24
C PHE A 110 -10.29 -9.19 0.18
N LEU A 111 -11.17 -8.23 0.44
CA LEU A 111 -11.89 -8.10 1.70
C LEU A 111 -13.15 -8.96 1.79
N SER A 112 -13.59 -9.57 0.69
CA SER A 112 -14.81 -10.38 0.66
C SER A 112 -14.76 -11.55 1.64
N TYR A 113 -15.92 -11.96 2.13
CA TYR A 113 -16.05 -13.12 3.02
C TYR A 113 -15.53 -14.40 2.35
N PHE A 114 -15.87 -14.59 1.06
CA PHE A 114 -15.41 -15.73 0.27
C PHE A 114 -13.88 -15.82 0.27
N TRP A 115 -13.20 -14.71 -0.09
CA TRP A 115 -11.74 -14.65 -0.17
C TRP A 115 -11.07 -14.98 1.17
N LYS A 116 -11.52 -14.35 2.25
CA LYS A 116 -10.98 -14.58 3.60
C LYS A 116 -11.18 -16.02 4.06
N THR A 117 -12.38 -16.59 3.82
CA THR A 117 -12.71 -17.95 4.24
C THR A 117 -11.90 -18.98 3.44
N LEU A 118 -11.76 -18.78 2.12
CA LEU A 118 -10.98 -19.64 1.25
C LEU A 118 -9.54 -19.77 1.74
N TRP A 119 -8.85 -18.63 1.91
CA TRP A 119 -7.44 -18.62 2.32
C TRP A 119 -7.23 -19.10 3.75
N ALA A 120 -8.15 -18.79 4.66
CA ALA A 120 -8.11 -19.34 6.02
C ALA A 120 -8.19 -20.87 6.04
N LYS A 121 -9.08 -21.46 5.22
CA LYS A 121 -9.19 -22.92 5.09
C LYS A 121 -7.97 -23.55 4.44
N LEU A 122 -7.28 -22.85 3.55
CA LEU A 122 -6.06 -23.31 2.90
C LEU A 122 -4.79 -23.05 3.73
N GLY A 123 -4.92 -22.46 4.92
CA GLY A 123 -3.79 -22.19 5.82
C GLY A 123 -2.92 -20.99 5.42
N THR A 124 -3.36 -20.17 4.45
CA THR A 124 -2.66 -18.97 4.01
C THR A 124 -3.09 -17.76 4.84
N LYS A 125 -2.12 -17.02 5.38
CA LYS A 125 -2.36 -15.80 6.16
C LYS A 125 -2.48 -14.59 5.25
N LEU A 126 -3.59 -13.87 5.33
CA LEU A 126 -3.80 -12.61 4.62
C LEU A 126 -3.27 -11.42 5.43
N LEU A 127 -2.48 -10.58 4.80
CA LEU A 127 -1.92 -9.34 5.35
C LEU A 127 -2.40 -8.18 4.49
N PHE A 128 -3.18 -7.28 5.08
CA PHE A 128 -3.70 -6.13 4.36
C PHE A 128 -2.88 -4.88 4.67
N SER A 129 -2.54 -4.10 3.65
CA SER A 129 -1.94 -2.78 3.83
C SER A 129 -2.88 -1.89 4.64
N THR A 130 -2.34 -1.07 5.54
CA THR A 130 -3.13 -0.08 6.25
C THR A 130 -3.52 1.06 5.30
N THR A 131 -4.77 1.53 5.41
CA THR A 131 -5.27 2.68 4.65
C THR A 131 -4.30 3.87 4.78
N CYS A 132 -3.89 4.43 3.64
CA CYS A 132 -2.99 5.59 3.54
C CYS A 132 -1.50 5.32 3.82
N HIS A 133 -1.05 4.07 3.90
CA HIS A 133 0.37 3.73 3.88
C HIS A 133 0.66 2.67 2.81
N PRO A 134 1.02 3.08 1.60
CA PRO A 134 1.47 2.19 0.53
C PRO A 134 2.80 1.49 0.86
N GLN A 135 3.39 1.83 2.00
CA GLN A 135 4.70 1.31 2.43
C GLN A 135 4.70 -0.18 2.73
N THR A 136 3.53 -0.77 3.03
CA THR A 136 3.40 -2.22 3.26
C THR A 136 3.40 -2.99 1.94
N ASP A 137 2.96 -2.34 0.84
CA ASP A 137 2.85 -2.93 -0.49
C ASP A 137 3.68 -2.18 -1.57
N GLY A 138 4.67 -1.42 -1.16
CA GLY A 138 5.53 -0.65 -2.07
C GLY A 138 6.24 -1.49 -3.14
N GLN A 139 6.25 -2.82 -3.00
CA GLN A 139 6.84 -3.72 -4.00
C GLN A 139 5.93 -3.85 -5.22
N THR A 140 4.63 -4.10 -5.02
CA THR A 140 3.65 -4.19 -6.11
C THR A 140 3.47 -2.84 -6.81
N GLU A 141 3.50 -1.72 -6.08
CA GLU A 141 3.46 -0.40 -6.70
C GLU A 141 4.65 -0.15 -7.66
N VAL A 142 5.86 -0.55 -7.27
CA VAL A 142 7.05 -0.46 -8.14
C VAL A 142 6.90 -1.35 -9.36
N VAL A 143 6.41 -2.59 -9.19
CA VAL A 143 6.15 -3.51 -10.30
C VAL A 143 5.09 -2.93 -11.24
N ASN A 144 3.99 -2.41 -10.72
CA ASN A 144 2.91 -1.78 -11.49
C ASN A 144 3.41 -0.59 -12.32
N ARG A 145 4.29 0.23 -11.74
CA ARG A 145 4.93 1.35 -12.43
C ARG A 145 5.84 0.87 -13.55
N THR A 146 6.65 -0.17 -13.29
CA THR A 146 7.55 -0.76 -14.28
C THR A 146 6.75 -1.39 -15.42
N LEU A 147 5.71 -2.19 -15.13
CA LEU A 147 4.82 -2.76 -16.14
C LEU A 147 4.17 -1.67 -17.00
N SER A 148 3.64 -0.62 -16.36
CA SER A 148 3.05 0.49 -17.09
C SER A 148 4.05 1.18 -18.03
N THR A 149 5.32 1.22 -17.67
CA THR A 149 6.39 1.78 -18.49
C THR A 149 6.73 0.85 -19.65
N LEU A 150 6.86 -0.45 -19.42
CA LEU A 150 7.10 -1.46 -20.45
C LEU A 150 5.95 -1.50 -21.47
N LEU A 151 4.71 -1.53 -21.00
CA LEU A 151 3.53 -1.47 -21.88
C LEU A 151 3.54 -0.21 -22.77
N ARG A 152 3.87 0.96 -22.23
CA ARG A 152 3.98 2.20 -23.04
C ARG A 152 5.08 2.11 -24.09
N ALA A 153 6.19 1.44 -23.79
CA ALA A 153 7.30 1.28 -24.72
C ALA A 153 6.94 0.36 -25.90
N ILE A 154 6.19 -0.73 -25.63
CA ILE A 154 5.86 -1.75 -26.65
C ILE A 154 4.60 -1.37 -27.43
N ILE A 155 3.59 -0.80 -26.77
CA ILE A 155 2.32 -0.40 -27.38
C ILE A 155 2.50 0.91 -28.14
N LYS A 156 2.76 0.85 -29.46
CA LYS A 156 2.99 2.05 -30.27
C LYS A 156 1.68 2.81 -30.57
N LYS A 157 0.87 2.31 -31.52
CA LYS A 157 -0.34 3.00 -32.01
C LYS A 157 -1.66 2.38 -31.55
N ASN A 158 -1.70 1.09 -31.29
CA ASN A 158 -2.93 0.37 -30.99
C ASN A 158 -2.97 -0.05 -29.53
N ILE A 159 -3.48 0.83 -28.68
CA ILE A 159 -3.58 0.61 -27.22
C ILE A 159 -4.43 -0.62 -26.83
N LYS A 160 -5.34 -1.09 -27.71
CA LYS A 160 -6.18 -2.28 -27.45
C LYS A 160 -5.42 -3.61 -27.56
N THR A 161 -4.13 -3.58 -27.92
CA THR A 161 -3.30 -4.79 -28.06
C THR A 161 -2.45 -5.11 -26.83
N TRP A 162 -2.57 -4.32 -25.76
CA TRP A 162 -1.76 -4.47 -24.54
C TRP A 162 -1.76 -5.88 -23.95
N GLU A 163 -2.90 -6.59 -24.00
CA GLU A 163 -3.02 -7.95 -23.50
C GLU A 163 -2.07 -8.93 -24.21
N LYS A 164 -1.81 -8.71 -25.52
CA LYS A 164 -0.87 -9.53 -26.29
C LYS A 164 0.58 -9.25 -25.94
N CYS A 165 0.87 -8.07 -25.40
CA CYS A 165 2.22 -7.67 -25.00
C CYS A 165 2.61 -8.22 -23.63
N LEU A 166 1.61 -8.53 -22.74
CA LEU A 166 1.88 -8.97 -21.38
C LEU A 166 2.89 -10.13 -21.25
N PRO A 167 2.85 -11.20 -22.05
CA PRO A 167 3.85 -12.26 -21.94
C PRO A 167 5.28 -11.78 -22.25
N HIS A 168 5.43 -10.82 -23.14
CA HIS A 168 6.74 -10.23 -23.48
C HIS A 168 7.23 -9.29 -22.37
N ASP A 169 6.32 -8.50 -21.81
CA ASP A 169 6.60 -7.62 -20.68
C ASP A 169 6.96 -8.41 -19.41
N GLU A 170 6.23 -9.51 -19.15
CA GLU A 170 6.50 -10.42 -18.04
C GLU A 170 7.88 -11.07 -18.18
N PHE A 171 8.20 -11.57 -19.37
CA PHE A 171 9.52 -12.13 -19.65
C PHE A 171 10.64 -11.11 -19.49
N ALA A 172 10.48 -9.91 -20.08
CA ALA A 172 11.46 -8.84 -19.99
C ALA A 172 11.69 -8.38 -18.54
N TYR A 173 10.61 -8.24 -17.77
CA TYR A 173 10.67 -7.90 -16.35
C TYR A 173 11.42 -8.98 -15.55
N ASN A 174 11.03 -10.23 -15.69
CA ASN A 174 11.59 -11.34 -14.92
C ASN A 174 13.04 -11.68 -15.31
N ARG A 175 13.48 -11.28 -16.49
CA ARG A 175 14.87 -11.43 -16.97
C ARG A 175 15.77 -10.29 -16.53
N SER A 176 15.22 -9.12 -16.23
CA SER A 176 15.99 -7.93 -15.87
C SER A 176 16.55 -8.03 -14.45
N VAL A 177 17.79 -7.56 -14.26
CA VAL A 177 18.42 -7.51 -12.93
C VAL A 177 17.66 -6.53 -12.04
N HIS A 178 17.13 -7.03 -10.93
CA HIS A 178 16.38 -6.21 -10.00
C HIS A 178 17.31 -5.41 -9.07
N SER A 179 17.04 -4.13 -8.89
CA SER A 179 17.90 -3.20 -8.14
C SER A 179 18.11 -3.60 -6.67
N THR A 180 17.15 -4.29 -6.06
CA THR A 180 17.19 -4.72 -4.64
C THR A 180 17.98 -6.01 -4.49
N THR A 181 17.70 -7.03 -5.30
CA THR A 181 18.29 -8.37 -5.18
C THR A 181 19.67 -8.45 -5.84
N LYS A 182 19.93 -7.60 -6.85
CA LYS A 182 21.12 -7.64 -7.74
C LYS A 182 21.20 -8.87 -8.63
N PHE A 183 20.12 -9.62 -8.71
CA PHE A 183 19.92 -10.76 -9.60
C PHE A 183 18.62 -10.55 -10.36
N SER A 184 18.46 -11.26 -11.48
CA SER A 184 17.16 -11.32 -12.13
C SER A 184 16.23 -12.25 -11.34
N PRO A 185 14.91 -12.03 -11.39
CA PRO A 185 13.93 -12.96 -10.84
C PRO A 185 14.12 -14.40 -11.31
N PHE A 186 14.42 -14.61 -12.58
CA PHE A 186 14.70 -15.95 -13.13
C PHE A 186 15.94 -16.59 -12.52
N GLU A 187 17.04 -15.85 -12.33
CA GLU A 187 18.25 -16.40 -11.67
C GLU A 187 17.95 -16.86 -10.25
N ILE A 188 17.13 -16.10 -9.50
CA ILE A 188 16.81 -16.49 -8.11
C ILE A 188 15.95 -17.75 -8.07
N VAL A 189 14.98 -17.91 -8.98
CA VAL A 189 14.04 -19.04 -8.96
C VAL A 189 14.64 -20.27 -9.64
N TYR A 190 15.30 -20.11 -10.78
CA TYR A 190 15.74 -21.21 -11.62
C TYR A 190 17.27 -21.43 -11.64
N GLY A 191 18.03 -20.49 -11.08
CA GLY A 191 19.50 -20.52 -11.05
C GLY A 191 20.17 -20.03 -12.34
N PHE A 192 19.39 -19.59 -13.33
CA PHE A 192 19.89 -19.06 -14.60
C PHE A 192 18.91 -18.09 -15.24
N ASN A 193 19.42 -17.24 -16.13
CA ASN A 193 18.60 -16.37 -16.96
C ASN A 193 18.25 -17.08 -18.28
N PRO A 194 16.97 -17.13 -18.71
CA PRO A 194 16.59 -17.68 -20.00
C PRO A 194 17.27 -16.96 -21.15
N LEU A 195 17.68 -17.72 -22.16
CA LEU A 195 18.25 -17.16 -23.41
C LEU A 195 17.17 -16.40 -24.21
N THR A 196 17.61 -15.35 -24.86
CA THR A 196 16.81 -14.63 -25.84
C THR A 196 17.34 -14.90 -27.26
N PRO A 197 16.59 -14.59 -28.31
CA PRO A 197 17.10 -14.65 -29.69
C PRO A 197 18.38 -13.82 -29.92
N LEU A 198 18.58 -12.75 -29.12
CA LEU A 198 19.79 -11.94 -29.19
C LEU A 198 21.02 -12.65 -28.62
N ASP A 199 20.82 -13.51 -27.62
CA ASP A 199 21.90 -14.28 -27.00
C ASP A 199 22.33 -15.48 -27.90
N LEU A 200 21.52 -15.83 -28.89
CA LEU A 200 21.83 -16.87 -29.88
C LEU A 200 22.66 -16.34 -31.06
N SER A 201 22.98 -15.04 -31.08
CA SER A 201 23.90 -14.48 -32.07
C SER A 201 25.32 -15.03 -31.86
N PRO A 202 26.06 -15.42 -32.92
CA PRO A 202 27.30 -16.20 -32.83
C PRO A 202 28.49 -15.46 -32.16
N LEU A 203 28.29 -14.27 -31.63
CA LEU A 203 29.34 -13.43 -31.07
C LEU A 203 29.76 -13.79 -29.65
N LEU A 204 29.02 -14.61 -28.89
CA LEU A 204 29.41 -15.03 -27.53
C LEU A 204 28.82 -16.41 -27.22
N MET A 205 29.51 -17.44 -27.61
CA MET A 205 29.32 -18.78 -27.03
C MET A 205 29.86 -18.79 -25.62
N PHE A 206 29.07 -18.36 -24.64
CA PHE A 206 29.30 -18.77 -23.28
C PHE A 206 28.93 -20.26 -23.20
N GLU A 207 29.93 -21.10 -23.00
CA GLU A 207 29.74 -22.52 -22.72
C GLU A 207 28.72 -22.64 -21.59
N HIS A 208 27.54 -23.16 -21.89
CA HIS A 208 26.63 -23.64 -20.88
C HIS A 208 27.29 -24.86 -20.23
N VAL A 209 28.08 -24.59 -19.17
CA VAL A 209 28.68 -25.64 -18.37
C VAL A 209 27.55 -26.51 -17.85
N ASN A 210 27.47 -27.75 -18.31
CA ASN A 210 26.58 -28.76 -17.78
C ASN A 210 27.00 -29.08 -16.33
N LEU A 211 26.55 -28.22 -15.41
CA LEU A 211 26.78 -28.41 -13.99
C LEU A 211 25.96 -29.63 -13.52
N ASP A 212 26.62 -30.54 -12.83
CA ASP A 212 25.97 -31.61 -12.08
C ASP A 212 24.85 -31.04 -11.17
N GLY A 213 23.77 -31.78 -10.97
CA GLY A 213 22.60 -31.33 -10.20
C GLY A 213 22.94 -30.81 -8.81
N LYS A 214 23.95 -31.42 -8.15
CA LYS A 214 24.45 -30.96 -6.84
C LYS A 214 25.07 -29.57 -6.93
N ARG A 215 25.89 -29.30 -7.92
CA ARG A 215 26.52 -27.98 -8.14
C ARG A 215 25.48 -26.92 -8.51
N LYS A 216 24.45 -27.29 -9.28
CA LYS A 216 23.32 -26.35 -9.56
C LYS A 216 22.57 -26.00 -8.29
N ALA A 217 22.28 -26.95 -7.42
CA ALA A 217 21.62 -26.71 -6.14
C ALA A 217 22.47 -25.81 -5.21
N GLU A 218 23.78 -26.03 -5.16
CA GLU A 218 24.70 -25.19 -4.40
C GLU A 218 24.75 -23.76 -4.96
N LEU A 219 24.75 -23.60 -6.28
CA LEU A 219 24.70 -22.29 -6.94
C LEU A 219 23.41 -21.53 -6.57
N VAL A 220 22.25 -22.18 -6.68
CA VAL A 220 20.96 -21.57 -6.32
C VAL A 220 20.95 -21.17 -4.85
N LYS A 221 21.43 -22.06 -3.97
CA LYS A 221 21.54 -21.75 -2.53
C LYS A 221 22.43 -20.52 -2.29
N HIS A 222 23.55 -20.40 -3.00
CA HIS A 222 24.44 -19.25 -2.90
C HIS A 222 23.77 -17.95 -3.40
N ILE A 223 23.03 -18.02 -4.52
CA ILE A 223 22.24 -16.91 -5.04
C ILE A 223 21.19 -16.47 -3.99
N HIS A 224 20.48 -17.42 -3.37
CA HIS A 224 19.49 -17.12 -2.33
C HIS A 224 20.10 -16.39 -1.14
N VAL A 225 21.26 -16.85 -0.63
CA VAL A 225 21.96 -16.18 0.47
C VAL A 225 22.34 -14.74 0.10
N LYS A 226 22.93 -14.54 -1.08
CA LYS A 226 23.30 -13.20 -1.56
C LYS A 226 22.08 -12.30 -1.77
N ALA A 227 21.01 -12.83 -2.40
CA ALA A 227 19.78 -12.08 -2.62
C ALA A 227 19.18 -11.64 -1.29
N LYS A 228 19.10 -12.54 -0.30
CA LYS A 228 18.61 -12.23 1.05
C LYS A 228 19.39 -11.11 1.71
N LEU A 229 20.72 -11.18 1.72
CA LEU A 229 21.61 -10.13 2.26
C LEU A 229 21.39 -8.77 1.58
N ASN A 230 21.21 -8.78 0.25
CA ASN A 230 20.94 -7.56 -0.49
C ASN A 230 19.56 -6.96 -0.15
N ILE A 231 18.55 -7.80 0.03
CA ILE A 231 17.21 -7.39 0.46
C ILE A 231 17.28 -6.79 1.87
N GLU A 232 17.94 -7.45 2.82
CA GLU A 232 18.14 -6.98 4.20
C GLU A 232 18.79 -5.60 4.22
N ARG A 233 19.91 -5.44 3.54
CA ARG A 233 20.64 -4.16 3.44
C ARG A 233 19.75 -3.05 2.85
N ARG A 234 18.99 -3.37 1.80
CA ARG A 234 18.12 -2.39 1.15
C ARG A 234 16.93 -2.01 2.02
N THR A 235 16.37 -2.98 2.74
CA THR A 235 15.26 -2.77 3.69
C THR A 235 15.71 -1.87 4.84
N GLU A 236 16.88 -2.11 5.43
CA GLU A 236 17.44 -1.24 6.47
C GLU A 236 17.69 0.19 5.98
N GLN A 237 18.25 0.34 4.78
CA GLN A 237 18.45 1.67 4.18
C GLN A 237 17.11 2.41 4.01
N TYR A 238 16.11 1.71 3.50
CA TYR A 238 14.78 2.27 3.29
C TYR A 238 14.11 2.62 4.63
N GLU A 239 14.20 1.76 5.63
CA GLU A 239 13.68 1.99 6.98
C GLU A 239 14.31 3.24 7.61
N LYS A 240 15.64 3.35 7.59
CA LYS A 240 16.37 4.52 8.10
C LYS A 240 15.93 5.81 7.38
N GLN A 241 15.77 5.74 6.06
CA GLN A 241 15.35 6.89 5.26
C GLN A 241 13.88 7.25 5.50
N ALA A 242 12.99 6.26 5.57
CA ALA A 242 11.56 6.45 5.81
C ALA A 242 11.30 6.98 7.24
N ASN A 243 12.12 6.59 8.21
CA ASN A 243 11.99 7.03 9.60
C ASN A 243 12.70 8.35 9.91
N LYS A 244 13.44 8.91 8.95
CA LYS A 244 14.11 10.20 9.13
C LYS A 244 13.09 11.31 9.40
N GLY A 245 13.18 11.92 10.60
CA GLY A 245 12.27 12.98 11.04
C GLY A 245 10.91 12.49 11.53
N ARG A 246 10.68 11.18 11.60
CA ARG A 246 9.48 10.61 12.24
C ARG A 246 9.70 10.42 13.74
N ARG A 247 8.58 10.41 14.47
CA ARG A 247 8.55 10.16 15.92
C ARG A 247 7.66 8.97 16.22
N GLN A 248 8.10 8.13 17.11
CA GLN A 248 7.22 7.11 17.67
C GLN A 248 6.15 7.81 18.50
N MET A 249 4.89 7.51 18.21
CA MET A 249 3.74 7.98 18.97
C MET A 249 2.81 6.79 19.14
N VAL A 250 2.47 6.51 20.38
CA VAL A 250 1.59 5.41 20.73
C VAL A 250 0.42 6.00 21.50
N PHE A 251 -0.79 5.54 21.20
CA PHE A 251 -2.01 5.89 21.90
C PHE A 251 -2.58 4.63 22.56
N GLU A 252 -3.08 4.78 23.78
CA GLU A 252 -3.75 3.70 24.49
C GLU A 252 -5.28 3.79 24.32
N PRO A 253 -6.01 2.66 24.41
CA PRO A 253 -7.47 2.68 24.41
C PRO A 253 -8.01 3.61 25.51
N GLY A 254 -8.98 4.45 25.17
CA GLY A 254 -9.53 5.46 26.07
C GLY A 254 -8.96 6.86 25.87
N GLU A 255 -7.79 7.02 25.25
CA GLU A 255 -7.22 8.34 24.96
C GLU A 255 -8.01 9.08 23.87
N TRP A 256 -8.02 10.41 24.00
CA TRP A 256 -8.67 11.29 23.03
C TRP A 256 -7.68 11.79 21.99
N VAL A 257 -8.07 11.69 20.73
CA VAL A 257 -7.23 12.08 19.59
C VAL A 257 -7.98 12.98 18.62
N TRP A 258 -7.21 13.83 17.97
CA TRP A 258 -7.65 14.67 16.87
C TRP A 258 -7.31 14.01 15.54
N VAL A 259 -8.26 13.99 14.60
CA VAL A 259 -8.09 13.36 13.30
C VAL A 259 -7.82 14.37 12.21
N HIS A 260 -6.76 14.17 11.44
CA HIS A 260 -6.53 14.87 10.18
C HIS A 260 -7.34 14.23 9.06
N MET A 261 -8.23 15.02 8.45
CA MET A 261 -9.09 14.53 7.36
C MET A 261 -8.37 14.63 6.01
N ARG A 262 -7.99 13.49 5.43
CA ARG A 262 -7.45 13.42 4.06
C ARG A 262 -8.58 13.48 3.03
N LYS A 263 -8.36 14.18 1.91
CA LYS A 263 -9.35 14.35 0.85
C LYS A 263 -9.79 13.00 0.24
N GLU A 264 -8.86 12.09 0.08
CA GLU A 264 -9.09 10.75 -0.50
C GLU A 264 -10.04 9.92 0.37
N ARG A 265 -10.00 10.14 1.68
CA ARG A 265 -10.79 9.40 2.66
C ARG A 265 -12.12 10.08 2.99
N PHE A 266 -12.14 11.41 2.96
CA PHE A 266 -13.29 12.24 3.29
C PHE A 266 -13.72 13.12 2.09
N PRO A 267 -14.12 12.52 0.96
CA PRO A 267 -14.42 13.29 -0.25
C PRO A 267 -15.58 14.26 -0.09
N THR A 268 -16.57 13.91 0.74
CA THR A 268 -17.75 14.76 0.99
C THR A 268 -17.40 15.95 1.89
N GLN A 269 -16.63 15.73 2.94
CA GLN A 269 -16.21 16.75 3.91
C GLN A 269 -15.08 17.64 3.39
N LYS A 270 -14.43 17.28 2.27
CA LYS A 270 -13.29 17.98 1.67
C LYS A 270 -13.58 18.53 0.27
N LYS A 271 -14.84 18.79 -0.06
CA LYS A 271 -15.22 19.35 -1.38
C LYS A 271 -14.66 20.75 -1.64
N SER A 272 -14.46 21.55 -0.60
CA SER A 272 -13.95 22.93 -0.69
C SER A 272 -12.66 23.11 0.13
N LYS A 273 -11.81 24.06 -0.30
CA LYS A 273 -10.63 24.48 0.44
C LYS A 273 -10.95 25.20 1.76
N LEU A 274 -12.18 25.69 1.91
CA LEU A 274 -12.66 26.41 3.10
C LEU A 274 -13.19 25.48 4.19
N LEU A 275 -13.44 24.19 3.88
CA LEU A 275 -13.89 23.22 4.86
C LEU A 275 -12.78 22.82 5.85
N PRO A 276 -13.13 22.42 7.08
CA PRO A 276 -12.20 22.01 8.11
C PRO A 276 -11.20 20.97 7.62
N ARG A 277 -9.95 21.05 8.06
CA ARG A 277 -8.88 20.10 7.71
C ARG A 277 -8.75 18.96 8.71
N GLY A 278 -9.34 19.09 9.87
CA GLY A 278 -9.35 18.08 10.92
C GLY A 278 -10.63 18.14 11.71
N ASP A 279 -10.91 17.07 12.46
CA ASP A 279 -12.07 16.97 13.33
C ASP A 279 -11.76 16.15 14.58
N GLY A 280 -12.61 16.28 15.59
CA GLY A 280 -12.46 15.58 16.86
C GLY A 280 -12.90 16.47 18.06
N PRO A 281 -12.58 16.06 19.30
CA PRO A 281 -11.81 14.85 19.62
C PRO A 281 -12.61 13.56 19.46
N PHE A 282 -11.92 12.45 19.11
CA PHE A 282 -12.47 11.09 19.06
C PHE A 282 -11.73 10.18 20.02
N GLN A 283 -12.42 9.22 20.62
CA GLN A 283 -11.80 8.29 21.55
C GLN A 283 -11.17 7.11 20.81
N VAL A 284 -9.99 6.67 21.25
CA VAL A 284 -9.35 5.45 20.78
C VAL A 284 -10.06 4.25 21.41
N LEU A 285 -10.74 3.44 20.60
CA LEU A 285 -11.42 2.23 21.05
C LEU A 285 -10.47 1.04 21.17
N GLN A 286 -9.52 0.92 20.21
CA GLN A 286 -8.64 -0.23 20.13
C GLN A 286 -7.34 0.14 19.43
N ARG A 287 -6.21 -0.32 19.98
CA ARG A 287 -4.90 -0.33 19.33
C ARG A 287 -4.77 -1.62 18.51
N ILE A 288 -4.72 -1.50 17.19
CA ILE A 288 -4.53 -2.64 16.28
C ILE A 288 -3.05 -2.98 16.19
N ASN A 289 -2.22 -1.95 16.06
CA ASN A 289 -0.76 -1.99 16.13
C ASN A 289 -0.25 -0.57 16.39
N ASP A 290 1.08 -0.38 16.48
CA ASP A 290 1.71 0.92 16.79
C ASP A 290 1.36 2.03 15.78
N ASN A 291 0.97 1.67 14.58
CA ASN A 291 0.66 2.61 13.50
C ASN A 291 -0.82 2.66 13.13
N ALA A 292 -1.70 1.82 13.72
CA ALA A 292 -3.11 1.72 13.36
C ALA A 292 -4.02 1.60 14.59
N TYR A 293 -5.03 2.47 14.64
CA TYR A 293 -5.96 2.63 15.75
C TYR A 293 -7.40 2.64 15.26
N LYS A 294 -8.29 1.99 16.01
CA LYS A 294 -9.74 2.08 15.80
C LYS A 294 -10.30 3.17 16.69
N LEU A 295 -11.02 4.13 16.10
CA LEU A 295 -11.61 5.26 16.78
C LEU A 295 -13.14 5.11 16.91
N ASP A 296 -13.70 5.80 17.89
CA ASP A 296 -15.13 6.01 18.02
C ASP A 296 -15.57 7.14 17.06
N LEU A 297 -15.80 6.76 15.81
CA LEU A 297 -16.15 7.70 14.76
C LEU A 297 -17.66 7.68 14.52
N PRO A 298 -18.37 8.84 14.57
CA PRO A 298 -19.79 8.91 14.26
C PRO A 298 -20.10 8.36 12.87
N GLY A 299 -21.19 7.61 12.73
CA GLY A 299 -21.59 6.96 11.48
C GLY A 299 -21.83 7.91 10.29
N GLN A 300 -22.07 9.19 10.57
CA GLN A 300 -22.24 10.23 9.53
C GLN A 300 -21.06 10.40 8.58
N TYR A 301 -19.85 9.98 8.98
CA TYR A 301 -18.67 10.07 8.11
C TYR A 301 -18.63 9.00 7.03
N ASN A 302 -19.34 7.89 7.22
CA ASN A 302 -19.41 6.75 6.28
C ASN A 302 -18.02 6.27 5.78
N VAL A 303 -17.03 6.27 6.67
CA VAL A 303 -15.66 5.81 6.41
C VAL A 303 -15.24 4.77 7.45
N SER A 304 -14.21 3.98 7.14
CA SER A 304 -13.66 3.02 8.10
C SER A 304 -13.19 3.71 9.38
N ALA A 305 -13.52 3.17 10.55
CA ALA A 305 -13.10 3.69 11.85
C ALA A 305 -11.60 3.47 12.16
N THR A 306 -10.84 2.78 11.30
CA THR A 306 -9.41 2.49 11.50
C THR A 306 -8.55 3.60 10.90
N PHE A 307 -7.72 4.25 11.71
CA PHE A 307 -6.85 5.36 11.32
C PHE A 307 -5.38 5.03 11.51
N ASN A 308 -4.54 5.65 10.70
CA ASN A 308 -3.10 5.61 10.90
C ASN A 308 -2.66 6.68 11.90
N VAL A 309 -1.63 6.37 12.69
CA VAL A 309 -1.08 7.29 13.69
C VAL A 309 -0.61 8.62 13.11
N SER A 310 -0.21 8.67 11.84
CA SER A 310 0.18 9.91 11.16
C SER A 310 -0.99 10.88 10.96
N ASP A 311 -2.21 10.39 10.94
CA ASP A 311 -3.42 11.19 10.83
C ASP A 311 -3.98 11.60 12.20
N LEU A 312 -3.34 11.14 13.28
CA LEU A 312 -3.74 11.38 14.65
C LEU A 312 -2.80 12.37 15.34
N SER A 313 -3.36 13.19 16.20
CA SER A 313 -2.61 14.01 17.15
C SER A 313 -3.27 13.96 18.52
N PRO A 314 -2.49 13.99 19.63
CA PRO A 314 -3.06 13.90 20.97
C PRO A 314 -3.98 15.08 21.23
N PHE A 315 -5.10 14.82 21.91
CA PHE A 315 -5.98 15.83 22.44
C PHE A 315 -5.74 15.88 23.96
N GLY A 316 -4.93 16.86 24.39
CA GLY A 316 -4.68 17.04 25.83
C GLY A 316 -5.92 17.60 26.48
N VAL A 317 -6.61 16.78 27.27
CA VAL A 317 -7.60 17.23 28.25
C VAL A 317 -6.81 17.75 29.43
N SER A 318 -6.73 19.05 29.61
CA SER A 318 -6.32 19.63 30.88
C SER A 318 -7.59 20.05 31.59
N ASP A 319 -7.78 19.57 32.80
CA ASP A 319 -8.99 19.71 33.65
C ASP A 319 -9.43 21.15 33.98
N ASP A 320 -8.76 22.18 33.49
CA ASP A 320 -8.93 23.55 33.98
C ASP A 320 -9.45 24.59 32.99
N LEU A 321 -9.91 24.26 31.79
CA LEU A 321 -10.51 25.26 30.91
C LEU A 321 -11.63 24.70 30.06
N ASP A 322 -12.84 25.15 30.32
CA ASP A 322 -14.01 24.93 29.49
C ASP A 322 -13.83 25.62 28.13
N LEU A 323 -13.16 24.95 27.20
CA LEU A 323 -12.84 25.47 25.86
C LEU A 323 -14.02 25.40 24.87
N ARG A 324 -15.24 25.20 25.37
CA ARG A 324 -16.46 25.17 24.56
C ARG A 324 -16.96 26.57 24.22
N THR A 325 -16.54 27.58 24.95
CA THR A 325 -16.88 28.97 24.66
C THR A 325 -15.88 29.57 23.68
N ASN A 326 -16.35 29.92 22.52
CA ASN A 326 -15.59 30.73 21.56
C ASN A 326 -15.59 32.17 22.11
N PRO A 327 -14.43 32.76 22.52
CA PRO A 327 -14.40 34.12 23.07
C PRO A 327 -14.77 35.19 22.04
N PHE A 328 -15.07 34.83 20.81
CA PHE A 328 -15.50 35.72 19.72
C PHE A 328 -16.92 35.46 19.24
N GLN A 329 -17.71 34.65 19.92
CA GLN A 329 -19.17 34.64 19.72
C GLN A 329 -19.71 35.84 20.55
N GLU A 330 -19.80 37.00 19.92
CA GLU A 330 -20.71 38.04 20.36
C GLU A 330 -22.13 37.47 20.25
N GLU A 331 -22.84 37.41 21.37
CA GLU A 331 -24.28 37.25 21.37
C GLU A 331 -24.86 38.41 20.58
N GLY A 332 -25.21 38.23 19.35
CA GLY A 332 -25.97 39.17 18.55
C GLY A 332 -27.38 39.30 19.12
N ASN A 333 -27.58 40.21 20.00
CA ASN A 333 -28.87 40.74 20.32
C ASN A 333 -29.31 41.64 19.14
N ASP A 334 -29.93 41.02 18.13
CA ASP A 334 -30.80 41.76 17.23
C ASP A 334 -32.14 42.03 17.92
N GLU A 335 -32.17 43.04 18.75
CA GLU A 335 -33.43 43.63 19.16
C GLU A 335 -34.07 44.40 17.97
N ASP A 336 -35.23 43.89 17.55
CA ASP A 336 -36.14 44.50 16.58
C ASP A 336 -36.34 46.03 16.79
N LEU A 337 -35.82 46.80 15.88
CA LEU A 337 -36.19 48.20 15.68
C LEU A 337 -37.24 48.28 14.53
N SER A 338 -38.47 47.82 14.81
CA SER A 338 -39.58 48.15 13.96
C SER A 338 -40.79 48.53 14.81
N SER A 339 -40.89 49.80 15.17
CA SER A 339 -42.14 50.53 15.27
C SER A 339 -41.89 51.98 15.73
N THR A 340 -42.02 52.92 14.84
CA THR A 340 -42.71 54.20 15.07
C THR A 340 -42.55 55.08 13.82
N ARG A 341 -43.55 55.11 12.99
CA ARG A 341 -43.98 56.36 12.30
C ARG A 341 -45.50 56.34 12.14
N ALA A 342 -46.09 57.17 12.94
CA ALA A 342 -47.42 57.72 12.69
C ALA A 342 -47.42 58.66 11.47
#